data_669ced9007401c5f7dcd4e2d1a01aec2
#
_entry.id   669ced9007401c5f7dcd4e2d1a01aec2
#
_cell.length_a   1.000
_cell.length_b   1.000
_cell.length_c   1.000
_cell.angle_alpha   90.00
_cell.angle_beta   90.00
_cell.angle_gamma   90.00
#
_symmetry.space_group_name_H-M   'P 1'
#
loop_
_entity.id
_entity.type
_entity.pdbx_description
1 polymer ?
#
loop_
_entity_poly.entity_id
_entity_poly.type
_entity_poly.pdbx_seq_one_letter_code
_entity_poly.pdbx_strand_id
1 'polypeptide(L)'
;MIPADILLNAYSRGIFPMADESSEINWYEADPRTILDIHDYRIPHDLRRIINRGIFKVYFDRDFEQVIRACAERETTWISEELIESYLNLHKLGYAHSVEAWLNSNVTGNQSADDNTERLVGGLYGVALGAAFFGESMFHRVSNASKVALAHLVEHLKARGFELHDAQMMTPTVKLFGGRQISRGEYMARLAVALRQQRTF
;
A
#
# COMPACT_ATOMS: atom_id res chain seq x y z
N MET A 1 0.57 -19.17 -9.04
CA MET A 1 0.03 -18.49 -7.83
C MET A 1 0.70 -19.11 -6.59
N ILE A 2 1.28 -18.27 -5.71
CA ILE A 2 1.87 -18.69 -4.44
C ILE A 2 0.72 -18.97 -3.45
N PRO A 3 0.74 -20.10 -2.72
CA PRO A 3 -0.24 -20.37 -1.66
C PRO A 3 -0.26 -19.28 -0.57
N ALA A 4 -1.45 -18.95 -0.06
CA ALA A 4 -1.63 -17.88 0.91
C ALA A 4 -0.85 -18.11 2.22
N ASP A 5 -0.79 -19.34 2.70
CA ASP A 5 -0.06 -19.73 3.90
C ASP A 5 1.46 -19.51 3.76
N ILE A 6 2.02 -19.75 2.56
CA ILE A 6 3.43 -19.47 2.26
C ILE A 6 3.71 -17.96 2.28
N LEU A 7 2.85 -17.15 1.63
CA LEU A 7 3.00 -15.70 1.65
C LEU A 7 2.88 -15.13 3.07
N LEU A 8 1.86 -15.52 3.82
CA LEU A 8 1.64 -15.04 5.18
C LEU A 8 2.76 -15.48 6.13
N ASN A 9 3.29 -16.71 5.94
CA ASN A 9 4.45 -17.18 6.68
C ASN A 9 5.69 -16.33 6.37
N ALA A 10 5.94 -15.99 5.10
CA ALA A 10 7.05 -15.13 4.70
C ALA A 10 6.92 -13.73 5.35
N TYR A 11 5.75 -13.09 5.28
CA TYR A 11 5.49 -11.80 5.93
C TYR A 11 5.70 -11.86 7.44
N SER A 12 5.27 -12.93 8.10
CA SER A 12 5.48 -13.11 9.53
C SER A 12 6.97 -13.18 9.94
N ARG A 13 7.84 -13.44 8.99
CA ARG A 13 9.31 -13.50 9.14
C ARG A 13 10.03 -12.28 8.58
N GLY A 14 9.29 -11.26 8.12
CA GLY A 14 9.83 -10.05 7.52
C GLY A 14 10.36 -10.24 6.09
N ILE A 15 9.92 -11.29 5.42
CA ILE A 15 10.33 -11.66 4.04
C ILE A 15 9.22 -11.29 3.09
N PHE A 16 9.55 -10.79 1.90
CA PHE A 16 8.59 -10.40 0.86
C PHE A 16 9.05 -10.88 -0.53
N PRO A 17 8.12 -11.18 -1.46
CA PRO A 17 8.45 -11.65 -2.79
C PRO A 17 8.63 -10.51 -3.78
N MET A 18 9.53 -10.67 -4.74
CA MET A 18 9.60 -9.85 -5.95
C MET A 18 9.98 -10.73 -7.14
N ALA A 19 9.35 -10.51 -8.30
CA ALA A 19 9.76 -11.15 -9.54
C ALA A 19 10.95 -10.41 -10.16
N ASP A 20 11.85 -11.16 -10.78
CA ASP A 20 12.92 -10.61 -11.60
C ASP A 20 12.49 -10.40 -13.06
N GLU A 21 13.42 -10.03 -13.93
CA GLU A 21 13.16 -9.79 -15.36
C GLU A 21 12.67 -11.05 -16.10
N SER A 22 12.98 -12.25 -15.59
CA SER A 22 12.49 -13.52 -16.13
C SER A 22 11.13 -13.95 -15.59
N SER A 23 10.52 -13.11 -14.71
CA SER A 23 9.31 -13.39 -13.94
C SER A 23 9.49 -14.49 -12.89
N GLU A 24 10.74 -14.89 -12.57
CA GLU A 24 11.02 -15.79 -11.46
C GLU A 24 10.86 -15.04 -10.12
N ILE A 25 10.13 -15.66 -9.19
CA ILE A 25 9.84 -15.04 -7.88
C ILE A 25 10.97 -15.37 -6.91
N ASN A 26 11.64 -14.31 -6.46
CA ASN A 26 12.67 -14.35 -5.45
C ASN A 26 12.17 -13.77 -4.13
N TRP A 27 12.74 -14.21 -3.01
CA TRP A 27 12.38 -13.80 -1.68
C TRP A 27 13.44 -12.88 -1.09
N TYR A 28 13.01 -11.74 -0.55
CA TYR A 28 13.89 -10.69 -0.09
C TYR A 28 13.61 -10.31 1.35
N GLU A 29 14.66 -9.85 2.01
CA GLU A 29 14.60 -9.11 3.27
C GLU A 29 15.42 -7.82 3.12
N ALA A 30 15.08 -6.79 3.88
CA ALA A 30 15.81 -5.53 3.88
C ALA A 30 16.44 -5.26 5.26
N ASP A 31 17.71 -4.87 5.24
CA ASP A 31 18.45 -4.38 6.41
C ASP A 31 19.35 -3.21 5.96
N PRO A 32 19.11 -1.99 6.42
CA PRO A 32 18.05 -1.57 7.36
C PRO A 32 16.64 -1.66 6.76
N ARG A 33 15.67 -1.95 7.63
CA ARG A 33 14.25 -1.99 7.27
C ARG A 33 13.63 -0.60 7.40
N THR A 34 12.84 -0.21 6.42
CA THR A 34 12.10 1.05 6.48
C THR A 34 10.70 0.84 7.03
N ILE A 35 10.33 1.66 8.01
CA ILE A 35 8.97 1.72 8.56
C ILE A 35 8.43 3.14 8.47
N LEU A 36 7.11 3.26 8.42
CA LEU A 36 6.40 4.50 8.67
C LEU A 36 5.71 4.38 10.03
N ASP A 37 6.14 5.22 10.98
CA ASP A 37 5.60 5.16 12.35
C ASP A 37 4.16 5.69 12.35
N ILE A 38 3.20 4.82 12.70
CA ILE A 38 1.77 5.14 12.70
C ILE A 38 1.42 6.24 13.70
N HIS A 39 2.22 6.40 14.75
CA HIS A 39 1.99 7.41 15.80
C HIS A 39 2.78 8.71 15.59
N ASP A 40 3.84 8.69 14.76
CA ASP A 40 4.71 9.85 14.49
C ASP A 40 4.94 10.11 12.99
N TYR A 41 3.93 9.86 12.15
CA TYR A 41 4.00 10.20 10.73
C TYR A 41 3.65 11.67 10.47
N ARG A 42 4.05 12.15 9.29
CA ARG A 42 3.84 13.55 8.90
C ARG A 42 3.08 13.62 7.57
N ILE A 43 1.95 14.30 7.57
CA ILE A 43 1.31 14.70 6.32
C ILE A 43 1.87 16.08 5.92
N PRO A 44 2.53 16.21 4.75
CA PRO A 44 3.05 17.49 4.27
C PRO A 44 1.94 18.54 4.19
N HIS A 45 2.26 19.79 4.53
CA HIS A 45 1.29 20.88 4.57
C HIS A 45 0.51 21.06 3.25
N ASP A 46 1.22 21.00 2.11
CA ASP A 46 0.58 21.15 0.80
C ASP A 46 -0.33 19.95 0.47
N LEU A 47 0.06 18.75 0.89
CA LEU A 47 -0.80 17.58 0.73
C LEU A 47 -2.07 17.69 1.59
N ARG A 48 -1.96 18.21 2.81
CA ARG A 48 -3.12 18.46 3.69
C ARG A 48 -4.11 19.42 3.04
N ARG A 49 -3.61 20.47 2.34
CA ARG A 49 -4.50 21.37 1.59
C ARG A 49 -5.24 20.65 0.44
N ILE A 50 -4.58 19.74 -0.26
CA ILE A 50 -5.19 18.92 -1.32
C ILE A 50 -6.28 18.02 -0.75
N ILE A 51 -5.99 17.33 0.37
CA ILE A 51 -6.97 16.48 1.08
C ILE A 51 -8.18 17.32 1.50
N ASN A 52 -7.96 18.47 2.14
CA ASN A 52 -9.05 19.33 2.62
C ASN A 52 -9.91 19.93 1.50
N ARG A 53 -9.39 20.06 0.27
CA ARG A 53 -10.18 20.47 -0.90
C ARG A 53 -11.11 19.39 -1.41
N GLY A 54 -10.96 18.14 -0.98
CA GLY A 54 -11.82 17.04 -1.39
C GLY A 54 -11.75 16.73 -2.88
N ILE A 55 -10.60 16.98 -3.54
CA ILE A 55 -10.42 16.75 -4.98
C ILE A 55 -10.54 15.26 -5.31
N PHE A 56 -10.00 14.41 -4.44
CA PHE A 56 -10.05 12.98 -4.59
C PHE A 56 -11.08 12.38 -3.64
N LYS A 57 -11.90 11.45 -4.12
CA LYS A 57 -12.65 10.54 -3.27
C LYS A 57 -11.77 9.34 -2.94
N VAL A 58 -11.72 8.96 -1.67
CA VAL A 58 -10.90 7.83 -1.22
C VAL A 58 -11.79 6.68 -0.82
N TYR A 59 -11.47 5.50 -1.36
CA TYR A 59 -12.14 4.25 -1.04
C TYR A 59 -11.14 3.21 -0.57
N PHE A 60 -11.62 2.25 0.19
CA PHE A 60 -10.88 1.08 0.64
C PHE A 60 -11.52 -0.14 -0.01
N ASP A 61 -10.69 -0.99 -0.61
CA ASP A 61 -11.10 -2.27 -1.20
C ASP A 61 -12.25 -2.20 -2.24
N ARG A 62 -12.37 -1.06 -2.94
CA ARG A 62 -13.41 -0.89 -3.96
C ARG A 62 -13.09 -1.66 -5.24
N ASP A 63 -11.81 -1.61 -5.67
CA ASP A 63 -11.33 -2.31 -6.86
C ASP A 63 -9.85 -2.68 -6.72
N PHE A 64 -9.59 -3.66 -5.85
CA PHE A 64 -8.23 -4.13 -5.54
C PHE A 64 -7.49 -4.59 -6.80
N GLU A 65 -8.17 -5.31 -7.72
CA GLU A 65 -7.55 -5.81 -8.94
C GLU A 65 -7.07 -4.66 -9.83
N GLN A 66 -7.87 -3.62 -10.01
CA GLN A 66 -7.47 -2.44 -10.78
C GLN A 66 -6.25 -1.74 -10.16
N VAL A 67 -6.16 -1.70 -8.82
CA VAL A 67 -5.01 -1.09 -8.11
C VAL A 67 -3.73 -1.88 -8.35
N ILE A 68 -3.73 -3.20 -8.11
CA ILE A 68 -2.52 -4.01 -8.25
C ILE A 68 -2.04 -4.04 -9.70
N ARG A 69 -2.95 -4.15 -10.69
CA ARG A 69 -2.62 -4.06 -12.11
C ARG A 69 -2.03 -2.71 -12.48
N ALA A 70 -2.59 -1.60 -11.99
CA ALA A 70 -2.04 -0.25 -12.20
C ALA A 70 -0.67 -0.07 -11.53
N CYS A 71 -0.40 -0.73 -10.41
CA CYS A 71 0.94 -0.76 -9.81
C CYS A 71 1.95 -1.53 -10.67
N ALA A 72 1.50 -2.51 -11.43
CA ALA A 72 2.33 -3.31 -12.35
C ALA A 72 2.59 -2.60 -13.70
N GLU A 73 1.81 -1.57 -14.08
CA GLU A 73 1.97 -0.80 -15.32
C GLU A 73 3.22 0.10 -15.29
N ARG A 74 4.42 -0.50 -15.38
CA ARG A 74 5.72 0.21 -15.41
C ARG A 74 6.63 -0.47 -16.43
N GLU A 75 7.59 0.26 -17.00
CA GLU A 75 8.61 -0.31 -17.91
C GLU A 75 9.38 -1.46 -17.25
N THR A 76 9.71 -1.30 -15.97
CA THR A 76 10.29 -2.36 -15.15
C THR A 76 9.42 -2.57 -13.93
N THR A 77 8.87 -3.75 -13.79
CA THR A 77 8.03 -4.11 -12.63
C THR A 77 8.50 -5.43 -12.04
N TRP A 78 8.44 -5.52 -10.72
CA TRP A 78 8.63 -6.77 -9.98
C TRP A 78 7.31 -7.49 -9.71
N ILE A 79 6.17 -6.92 -10.18
CA ILE A 79 4.83 -7.48 -9.97
C ILE A 79 4.48 -8.32 -11.20
N SER A 80 4.77 -9.62 -11.14
CA SER A 80 4.41 -10.59 -12.18
C SER A 80 2.92 -10.98 -12.10
N GLU A 81 2.38 -11.59 -13.15
CA GLU A 81 1.00 -12.09 -13.13
C GLU A 81 0.79 -13.12 -12.02
N GLU A 82 1.78 -13.96 -11.73
CA GLU A 82 1.71 -14.90 -10.62
C GLU A 82 1.59 -14.19 -9.26
N LEU A 83 2.28 -13.06 -9.06
CA LEU A 83 2.13 -12.24 -7.86
C LEU A 83 0.76 -11.57 -7.81
N ILE A 84 0.26 -11.06 -8.95
CA ILE A 84 -1.09 -10.49 -9.02
C ILE A 84 -2.14 -11.51 -8.57
N GLU A 85 -2.14 -12.70 -9.14
CA GLU A 85 -3.05 -13.80 -8.75
C GLU A 85 -2.94 -14.14 -7.25
N SER A 86 -1.71 -14.15 -6.72
CA SER A 86 -1.44 -14.47 -5.32
C SER A 86 -2.02 -13.42 -4.38
N TYR A 87 -1.85 -12.12 -4.69
CA TYR A 87 -2.44 -11.04 -3.89
C TYR A 87 -3.94 -10.92 -4.07
N LEU A 88 -4.49 -11.22 -5.25
CA LEU A 88 -5.94 -11.34 -5.45
C LEU A 88 -6.54 -12.43 -4.57
N ASN A 89 -5.84 -13.56 -4.42
CA ASN A 89 -6.25 -14.61 -3.48
C ASN A 89 -6.17 -14.14 -2.02
N LEU A 90 -5.08 -13.45 -1.62
CA LEU A 90 -4.98 -12.86 -0.28
C LEU A 90 -6.09 -11.84 -0.01
N HIS A 91 -6.47 -11.05 -1.01
CA HIS A 91 -7.58 -10.11 -0.91
C HIS A 91 -8.90 -10.82 -0.66
N LYS A 92 -9.22 -11.87 -1.42
CA LYS A 92 -10.42 -12.70 -1.20
C LYS A 92 -10.46 -13.32 0.20
N LEU A 93 -9.30 -13.61 0.79
CA LEU A 93 -9.17 -14.15 2.14
C LEU A 93 -9.15 -13.06 3.24
N GLY A 94 -9.21 -11.78 2.87
CA GLY A 94 -9.23 -10.64 3.80
C GLY A 94 -7.87 -10.27 4.38
N TYR A 95 -6.77 -10.61 3.71
CA TYR A 95 -5.42 -10.25 4.13
C TYR A 95 -4.79 -9.15 3.28
N ALA A 96 -5.14 -9.01 2.01
CA ALA A 96 -4.62 -7.95 1.17
C ALA A 96 -5.68 -6.86 0.94
N HIS A 97 -5.27 -5.60 1.01
CA HIS A 97 -6.16 -4.45 0.98
C HIS A 97 -5.61 -3.35 0.09
N SER A 98 -6.52 -2.57 -0.51
CA SER A 98 -6.19 -1.37 -1.30
C SER A 98 -6.73 -0.10 -0.66
N VAL A 99 -6.05 1.01 -0.93
CA VAL A 99 -6.56 2.36 -0.70
C VAL A 99 -6.47 3.13 -2.01
N GLU A 100 -7.56 3.70 -2.43
CA GLU A 100 -7.81 4.15 -3.78
C GLU A 100 -8.20 5.62 -3.82
N ALA A 101 -7.56 6.38 -4.71
CA ALA A 101 -7.93 7.76 -4.99
C ALA A 101 -8.63 7.86 -6.34
N TRP A 102 -9.87 8.33 -6.32
CA TRP A 102 -10.74 8.45 -7.47
C TRP A 102 -11.07 9.92 -7.76
N LEU A 103 -11.23 10.26 -9.04
CA LEU A 103 -11.66 11.57 -9.50
C LEU A 103 -12.97 11.47 -10.29
N ASN A 104 -13.86 12.43 -10.09
CA ASN A 104 -14.99 12.60 -10.99
C ASN A 104 -14.51 13.09 -12.36
N SER A 105 -15.05 12.55 -13.45
CA SER A 105 -14.74 12.93 -14.83
C SER A 105 -14.98 14.43 -15.09
N ASN A 106 -15.93 15.04 -14.40
CA ASN A 106 -16.28 16.46 -14.54
C ASN A 106 -15.18 17.45 -14.07
N VAL A 107 -14.19 17.01 -13.28
CA VAL A 107 -13.12 17.88 -12.76
C VAL A 107 -11.99 18.12 -13.80
N THR A 108 -11.93 17.34 -14.87
CA THR A 108 -10.85 17.39 -15.87
C THR A 108 -11.19 18.15 -17.15
N GLY A 109 -12.32 18.86 -17.22
CA GLY A 109 -12.64 19.79 -18.33
C GLY A 109 -13.05 19.16 -19.66
N ASN A 110 -13.15 17.84 -19.77
CA ASN A 110 -13.75 17.16 -20.92
C ASN A 110 -15.25 16.92 -20.64
N GLN A 111 -16.06 17.90 -21.01
CA GLN A 111 -17.51 17.85 -20.88
C GLN A 111 -18.12 16.96 -21.97
N SER A 112 -18.52 15.75 -21.61
CA SER A 112 -19.75 15.17 -22.11
C SER A 112 -20.73 15.13 -20.92
N ALA A 113 -21.88 15.73 -21.07
CA ALA A 113 -22.80 16.14 -19.99
C ALA A 113 -23.48 14.98 -19.22
N ASP A 114 -23.16 13.72 -19.51
CA ASP A 114 -23.83 12.53 -18.96
C ASP A 114 -22.94 11.57 -18.17
N ASP A 115 -21.64 11.86 -18.00
CA ASP A 115 -20.70 10.91 -17.42
C ASP A 115 -20.22 11.35 -16.02
N ASN A 116 -21.07 11.11 -15.01
CA ASN A 116 -20.70 11.23 -13.60
C ASN A 116 -19.86 10.01 -13.15
N THR A 117 -19.06 9.46 -14.06
CA THR A 117 -18.20 8.31 -13.79
C THR A 117 -16.96 8.73 -13.02
N GLU A 118 -16.70 7.99 -11.94
CA GLU A 118 -15.45 8.11 -11.20
C GLU A 118 -14.38 7.25 -11.88
N ARG A 119 -13.17 7.77 -11.98
CA ARG A 119 -12.01 7.00 -12.46
C ARG A 119 -10.94 6.87 -11.40
N LEU A 120 -10.33 5.71 -11.32
CA LEU A 120 -9.20 5.44 -10.45
C LEU A 120 -7.95 6.19 -10.99
N VAL A 121 -7.37 7.08 -10.19
CA VAL A 121 -6.23 7.93 -10.60
C VAL A 121 -4.99 7.76 -9.75
N GLY A 122 -5.06 6.97 -8.71
CA GLY A 122 -3.93 6.61 -7.86
C GLY A 122 -4.38 5.70 -6.73
N GLY A 123 -3.44 5.04 -6.11
CA GLY A 123 -3.72 4.12 -5.02
C GLY A 123 -2.47 3.38 -4.58
N LEU A 124 -2.67 2.51 -3.64
CA LEU A 124 -1.68 1.59 -3.10
C LEU A 124 -2.36 0.31 -2.66
N TYR A 125 -1.58 -0.74 -2.49
CA TYR A 125 -2.04 -1.96 -1.84
C TYR A 125 -0.99 -2.49 -0.86
N GLY A 126 -1.42 -3.38 0.01
CA GLY A 126 -0.56 -4.05 0.97
C GLY A 126 -1.26 -5.21 1.68
N VAL A 127 -0.54 -5.84 2.59
CA VAL A 127 -1.00 -7.01 3.35
C VAL A 127 -1.16 -6.63 4.81
N ALA A 128 -2.30 -7.00 5.41
CA ALA A 128 -2.58 -6.87 6.85
C ALA A 128 -2.41 -8.23 7.52
N LEU A 129 -1.57 -8.30 8.55
CA LEU A 129 -1.38 -9.51 9.35
C LEU A 129 -1.19 -9.14 10.82
N GLY A 130 -2.10 -9.57 11.68
CA GLY A 130 -2.14 -9.10 13.06
C GLY A 130 -2.36 -7.58 13.12
N ALA A 131 -1.51 -6.85 13.85
CA ALA A 131 -1.49 -5.40 13.89
C ALA A 131 -0.37 -4.80 13.00
N ALA A 132 0.15 -5.57 12.02
CA ALA A 132 1.11 -5.11 11.03
C ALA A 132 0.44 -4.91 9.67
N PHE A 133 0.82 -3.84 8.96
CA PHE A 133 0.48 -3.61 7.57
C PHE A 133 1.76 -3.51 6.75
N PHE A 134 1.88 -4.33 5.72
CA PHE A 134 3.01 -4.39 4.81
C PHE A 134 2.62 -3.67 3.51
N GLY A 135 3.14 -2.46 3.31
CA GLY A 135 2.88 -1.69 2.10
C GLY A 135 3.67 -2.24 0.93
N GLU A 136 3.01 -2.65 -0.14
CA GLU A 136 3.65 -3.33 -1.27
C GLU A 136 4.02 -2.34 -2.39
N SER A 137 3.04 -1.72 -2.99
CA SER A 137 3.27 -0.81 -4.11
C SER A 137 2.23 0.29 -4.16
N MET A 138 2.57 1.35 -4.89
CA MET A 138 1.66 2.48 -5.13
C MET A 138 1.84 3.00 -6.55
N PHE A 139 0.76 3.56 -7.11
CA PHE A 139 0.77 4.20 -8.41
C PHE A 139 0.01 5.53 -8.39
N HIS A 140 0.27 6.40 -9.35
CA HIS A 140 -0.55 7.58 -9.60
C HIS A 140 -0.56 7.93 -11.09
N ARG A 141 -1.73 8.28 -11.60
CA ARG A 141 -1.97 8.87 -12.93
C ARG A 141 -2.19 10.37 -12.83
N VAL A 142 -2.55 10.85 -11.62
CA VAL A 142 -2.71 12.27 -11.30
C VAL A 142 -1.82 12.62 -10.12
N SER A 143 -1.13 13.76 -10.20
CA SER A 143 -0.22 14.21 -9.15
C SER A 143 -0.88 14.18 -7.77
N ASN A 144 -0.15 13.69 -6.79
CA ASN A 144 -0.54 13.52 -5.39
C ASN A 144 -1.60 12.44 -5.09
N ALA A 145 -2.21 11.78 -6.08
CA ALA A 145 -3.28 10.80 -5.83
C ALA A 145 -2.79 9.65 -4.92
N SER A 146 -1.63 9.05 -5.20
CA SER A 146 -1.07 7.99 -4.32
C SER A 146 -0.67 8.49 -2.93
N LYS A 147 -0.22 9.75 -2.81
CA LYS A 147 0.11 10.35 -1.52
C LYS A 147 -1.15 10.62 -0.69
N VAL A 148 -2.26 11.00 -1.33
CA VAL A 148 -3.56 11.12 -0.67
C VAL A 148 -4.02 9.75 -0.17
N ALA A 149 -3.90 8.70 -1.00
CA ALA A 149 -4.21 7.33 -0.58
C ALA A 149 -3.34 6.90 0.62
N LEU A 150 -2.02 7.17 0.61
CA LEU A 150 -1.12 6.86 1.72
C LEU A 150 -1.50 7.63 3.00
N ALA A 151 -1.87 8.90 2.91
CA ALA A 151 -2.30 9.67 4.07
C ALA A 151 -3.55 9.05 4.71
N HIS A 152 -4.54 8.65 3.89
CA HIS A 152 -5.75 7.98 4.38
C HIS A 152 -5.46 6.59 4.94
N LEU A 153 -4.52 5.83 4.33
CA LEU A 153 -4.07 4.55 4.88
C LEU A 153 -3.55 4.71 6.30
N VAL A 154 -2.62 5.64 6.53
CA VAL A 154 -2.00 5.78 7.87
C VAL A 154 -3.02 6.22 8.92
N GLU A 155 -3.94 7.13 8.59
CA GLU A 155 -5.05 7.49 9.48
C GLU A 155 -5.96 6.29 9.76
N HIS A 156 -6.25 5.48 8.75
CA HIS A 156 -7.06 4.27 8.90
C HIS A 156 -6.35 3.25 9.81
N LEU A 157 -5.08 2.95 9.56
CA LEU A 157 -4.30 2.02 10.39
C LEU A 157 -4.25 2.49 11.85
N LYS A 158 -4.06 3.79 12.08
CA LYS A 158 -4.09 4.39 13.41
C LYS A 158 -5.44 4.22 14.09
N ALA A 159 -6.53 4.51 13.38
CA ALA A 159 -7.90 4.37 13.91
C ALA A 159 -8.26 2.91 14.23
N ARG A 160 -7.70 1.96 13.48
CA ARG A 160 -7.90 0.51 13.68
C ARG A 160 -6.94 -0.10 14.69
N GLY A 161 -6.00 0.66 15.27
CA GLY A 161 -5.07 0.19 16.29
C GLY A 161 -3.95 -0.69 15.75
N PHE A 162 -3.54 -0.48 14.50
CA PHE A 162 -2.33 -1.08 13.97
C PHE A 162 -1.10 -0.48 14.65
N GLU A 163 -0.02 -1.29 14.76
CA GLU A 163 1.21 -0.94 15.49
C GLU A 163 2.42 -0.77 14.57
N LEU A 164 2.41 -1.43 13.41
CA LEU A 164 3.53 -1.44 12.48
C LEU A 164 3.06 -1.21 11.05
N HIS A 165 3.58 -0.16 10.39
CA HIS A 165 3.49 0.00 8.95
C HIS A 165 4.88 -0.21 8.35
N ASP A 166 5.06 -1.37 7.75
CA ASP A 166 6.28 -1.78 7.07
C ASP A 166 6.27 -1.26 5.63
N ALA A 167 7.26 -0.45 5.27
CA ALA A 167 7.46 0.09 3.93
C ALA A 167 8.66 -0.54 3.21
N GLN A 168 9.26 -1.60 3.77
CA GLN A 168 10.41 -2.35 3.31
C GLN A 168 11.64 -1.46 3.02
N MET A 169 11.58 -0.61 2.01
CA MET A 169 12.67 0.23 1.54
C MET A 169 12.31 1.72 1.56
N MET A 170 13.32 2.58 1.75
CA MET A 170 13.13 4.02 1.76
C MET A 170 12.87 4.54 0.34
N THR A 171 11.73 5.17 0.15
CA THR A 171 11.39 5.91 -1.07
C THR A 171 11.24 7.40 -0.77
N PRO A 172 11.30 8.29 -1.80
CA PRO A 172 11.04 9.71 -1.60
C PRO A 172 9.69 10.00 -0.94
N THR A 173 8.65 9.23 -1.28
CA THR A 173 7.31 9.37 -0.68
C THR A 173 7.31 8.95 0.78
N VAL A 174 7.88 7.79 1.12
CA VAL A 174 7.97 7.31 2.50
C VAL A 174 8.78 8.29 3.37
N LYS A 175 9.90 8.81 2.85
CA LYS A 175 10.71 9.85 3.52
C LYS A 175 9.90 11.13 3.78
N LEU A 176 9.10 11.55 2.82
CA LEU A 176 8.23 12.74 2.94
C LEU A 176 7.22 12.60 4.08
N PHE A 177 6.73 11.39 4.34
CA PHE A 177 5.80 11.07 5.43
C PHE A 177 6.47 10.82 6.78
N GLY A 178 7.80 10.94 6.87
CA GLY A 178 8.56 10.72 8.11
C GLY A 178 9.03 9.27 8.29
N GLY A 179 9.09 8.51 7.20
CA GLY A 179 9.63 7.15 7.23
C GLY A 179 11.06 7.12 7.76
N ARG A 180 11.38 6.10 8.54
CA ARG A 180 12.69 5.90 9.15
C ARG A 180 13.20 4.49 8.96
N GLN A 181 14.51 4.36 8.95
CA GLN A 181 15.18 3.07 8.87
C GLN A 181 15.54 2.58 10.28
N ILE A 182 15.29 1.31 10.52
CA ILE A 182 15.62 0.62 11.77
C ILE A 182 16.42 -0.64 11.46
N SER A 183 17.16 -1.14 12.44
CA SER A 183 17.88 -2.39 12.29
C SER A 183 16.94 -3.57 12.16
N ARG A 184 17.40 -4.66 11.55
CA ARG A 184 16.64 -5.92 11.46
C ARG A 184 16.17 -6.41 12.84
N GLY A 185 17.02 -6.30 13.85
CA GLY A 185 16.67 -6.72 15.22
C GLY A 185 15.51 -5.92 15.81
N GLU A 186 15.53 -4.58 15.67
CA GLU A 186 14.43 -3.71 16.10
C GLU A 186 13.16 -4.01 15.33
N TYR A 187 13.25 -4.18 14.00
CA TYR A 187 12.12 -4.51 13.16
C TYR A 187 11.46 -5.83 13.58
N MET A 188 12.23 -6.90 13.75
CA MET A 188 11.69 -8.21 14.15
C MET A 188 11.04 -8.18 15.53
N ALA A 189 11.58 -7.41 16.48
CA ALA A 189 10.96 -7.22 17.78
C ALA A 189 9.58 -6.53 17.66
N ARG A 190 9.47 -5.47 16.85
CA ARG A 190 8.20 -4.78 16.59
C ARG A 190 7.20 -5.66 15.86
N LEU A 191 7.66 -6.40 14.83
CA LEU A 191 6.82 -7.33 14.08
C LEU A 191 6.25 -8.42 15.00
N ALA A 192 7.07 -9.02 15.87
CA ALA A 192 6.61 -10.03 16.81
C ALA A 192 5.53 -9.51 17.78
N VAL A 193 5.61 -8.23 18.20
CA VAL A 193 4.56 -7.60 19.03
C VAL A 193 3.28 -7.39 18.22
N ALA A 194 3.40 -6.87 17.00
CA ALA A 194 2.25 -6.60 16.13
C ALA A 194 1.48 -7.88 15.76
N LEU A 195 2.19 -8.97 15.47
CA LEU A 195 1.59 -10.25 15.08
C LEU A 195 0.79 -10.93 16.19
N ARG A 196 1.06 -10.62 17.47
CA ARG A 196 0.29 -11.16 18.61
C ARG A 196 -1.08 -10.52 18.79
N GLN A 197 -1.31 -9.40 18.14
CA GLN A 197 -2.56 -8.65 18.23
C GLN A 197 -3.43 -8.97 17.00
N GLN A 198 -4.72 -9.17 17.22
CA GLN A 198 -5.66 -9.30 16.11
C GLN A 198 -6.27 -7.93 15.79
N ARG A 199 -6.12 -7.48 14.56
CA ARG A 199 -6.74 -6.26 14.03
C ARG A 199 -7.40 -6.57 12.68
N THR A 200 -8.46 -5.85 12.39
CA THR A 200 -9.16 -5.91 11.11
C THR A 200 -8.90 -4.59 10.39
N PHE A 201 -8.53 -4.71 9.13
CA PHE A 201 -8.36 -3.56 8.24
C PHE A 201 -9.68 -2.84 7.96
#